data_b3201fdaea0ef7164929eeab3ac794cf
#
_entry.id   b3201fdaea0ef7164929eeab3ac794cf
#
_cell.length_a   1.000
_cell.length_b   1.000
_cell.length_c   1.000
_cell.angle_alpha   90.00
_cell.angle_beta   90.00
_cell.angle_gamma   90.00
#
_symmetry.space_group_name_H-M   'P 1'
#
loop_
_entity.id
_entity.type
_entity.pdbx_description
1 polymer ?
#
loop_
_entity_poly.entity_id
_entity_poly.type
_entity_poly.pdbx_seq_one_letter_code
_entity_poly.pdbx_strand_id
1 'polypeptide(L)'
;MNSPHLAPQDLGEIISMAVAPVFLISSLIAYLGVLSARSTRIVDNLLMLNANEEELISLQKQRLRCIAVAFREVTIAATLVCGVVICLFVNVGLRQDLSLIVSLLFISAMALVVHSLITFHRELQLAIRSGRLKFPGSL
;
A
#
# COMPACT_ATOMS: atom_id res chain seq x y z
N MET A 1 39.93 -25.48 4.38
CA MET A 1 39.06 -24.29 4.25
C MET A 1 37.89 -24.67 3.34
N ASN A 2 36.79 -25.18 3.94
CA ASN A 2 35.60 -25.52 3.17
C ASN A 2 34.80 -24.24 2.92
N SER A 3 34.83 -23.75 1.70
CA SER A 3 33.90 -22.71 1.26
C SER A 3 32.47 -23.26 1.44
N PRO A 4 31.57 -22.58 2.07
CA PRO A 4 30.16 -22.98 2.12
C PRO A 4 29.56 -22.76 0.74
N HIS A 5 29.67 -23.77 -0.12
CA HIS A 5 28.89 -23.81 -1.34
C HIS A 5 27.43 -24.03 -0.91
N LEU A 6 26.62 -23.01 -1.03
CA LEU A 6 25.16 -23.14 -0.97
C LEU A 6 24.80 -24.18 -2.02
N ALA A 7 24.17 -25.28 -1.60
CA ALA A 7 23.74 -26.30 -2.54
C ALA A 7 22.72 -25.67 -3.50
N PRO A 8 22.71 -26.00 -4.79
CA PRO A 8 21.75 -25.46 -5.74
C PRO A 8 20.28 -25.64 -5.33
N GLN A 9 20.00 -26.64 -4.49
CA GLN A 9 18.69 -26.91 -3.91
C GLN A 9 18.27 -25.84 -2.91
N ASP A 10 19.18 -25.34 -2.08
CA ASP A 10 18.90 -24.29 -1.09
C ASP A 10 18.56 -22.96 -1.79
N LEU A 11 19.26 -22.63 -2.88
CA LEU A 11 18.98 -21.43 -3.68
C LEU A 11 17.60 -21.48 -4.36
N GLY A 12 17.19 -22.63 -4.89
CA GLY A 12 15.88 -22.81 -5.50
C GLY A 12 14.74 -22.62 -4.51
N GLU A 13 14.90 -23.12 -3.29
CA GLU A 13 13.91 -22.97 -2.22
C GLU A 13 13.77 -21.51 -1.78
N ILE A 14 14.88 -20.78 -1.63
CA ILE A 14 14.88 -19.36 -1.27
C ILE A 14 14.20 -18.53 -2.35
N ILE A 15 14.54 -18.75 -3.61
CA ILE A 15 13.90 -18.05 -4.74
C ILE A 15 12.41 -18.31 -4.72
N SER A 16 11.96 -19.54 -4.49
CA SER A 16 10.55 -19.89 -4.38
C SER A 16 9.85 -19.14 -3.24
N MET A 17 10.48 -19.02 -2.06
CA MET A 17 9.95 -18.27 -0.93
C MET A 17 9.90 -16.77 -1.19
N ALA A 18 10.82 -16.21 -1.97
CA ALA A 18 10.87 -14.79 -2.30
C ALA A 18 9.87 -14.37 -3.38
N VAL A 19 9.34 -15.29 -4.16
CA VAL A 19 8.42 -14.99 -5.27
C VAL A 19 7.12 -14.35 -4.76
N ALA A 20 6.52 -14.87 -3.69
CA ALA A 20 5.27 -14.35 -3.14
C ALA A 20 5.39 -12.90 -2.65
N PRO A 21 6.39 -12.50 -1.84
CA PRO A 21 6.62 -11.10 -1.49
C PRO A 21 6.85 -10.18 -2.70
N VAL A 22 7.54 -10.64 -3.74
CA VAL A 22 7.78 -9.85 -4.96
C VAL A 22 6.48 -9.57 -5.71
N PHE A 23 5.59 -10.56 -5.85
CA PHE A 23 4.26 -10.34 -6.42
C PHE A 23 3.42 -9.37 -5.58
N LEU A 24 3.54 -9.46 -4.26
CA LEU A 24 2.86 -8.51 -3.36
C LEU A 24 3.35 -7.08 -3.59
N ILE A 25 4.66 -6.85 -3.70
CA ILE A 25 5.23 -5.53 -4.02
C ILE A 25 4.67 -4.99 -5.33
N SER A 26 4.61 -5.80 -6.37
CA SER A 26 4.06 -5.40 -7.67
C SER A 26 2.59 -4.98 -7.56
N SER A 27 1.80 -5.70 -6.78
CA SER A 27 0.39 -5.37 -6.51
C SER A 27 0.25 -4.06 -5.73
N LEU A 28 1.12 -3.82 -4.74
CA LEU A 28 1.13 -2.57 -3.96
C LEU A 28 1.51 -1.38 -4.83
N ILE A 29 2.45 -1.52 -5.78
CA ILE A 29 2.81 -0.47 -6.74
C ILE A 29 1.61 -0.13 -7.63
N ALA A 30 0.89 -1.12 -8.14
CA ALA A 30 -0.32 -0.90 -8.92
C ALA A 30 -1.40 -0.16 -8.10
N TYR A 31 -1.58 -0.52 -6.84
CA TYR A 31 -2.50 0.16 -5.93
C TYR A 31 -2.10 1.61 -5.66
N LEU A 32 -0.81 1.89 -5.46
CA LEU A 32 -0.29 3.26 -5.37
C LEU A 32 -0.60 4.09 -6.62
N GLY A 33 -0.53 3.49 -7.80
CA GLY A 33 -0.93 4.13 -9.05
C GLY A 33 -2.40 4.56 -9.05
N VAL A 34 -3.31 3.71 -8.55
CA VAL A 34 -4.73 4.04 -8.40
C VAL A 34 -4.94 5.20 -7.42
N LEU A 35 -4.28 5.17 -6.25
CA LEU A 35 -4.36 6.24 -5.26
C LEU A 35 -3.85 7.57 -5.82
N SER A 36 -2.73 7.55 -6.56
CA SER A 36 -2.15 8.73 -7.20
C SER A 36 -3.10 9.35 -8.22
N ALA A 37 -3.66 8.55 -9.12
CA ALA A 37 -4.62 9.02 -10.11
C ALA A 37 -5.88 9.64 -9.49
N ARG A 38 -6.37 9.08 -8.38
CA ARG A 38 -7.51 9.64 -7.64
C ARG A 38 -7.16 10.94 -6.93
N SER A 39 -5.96 11.01 -6.32
CA SER A 39 -5.47 12.23 -5.68
C SER A 39 -5.46 13.42 -6.65
N THR A 40 -4.90 13.21 -7.85
CA THR A 40 -4.86 14.24 -8.89
C THR A 40 -6.27 14.73 -9.26
N ARG A 41 -7.22 13.83 -9.48
CA ARG A 41 -8.61 14.20 -9.81
C ARG A 41 -9.29 15.01 -8.69
N ILE A 42 -9.01 14.71 -7.43
CA ILE A 42 -9.57 15.46 -6.31
C ILE A 42 -8.99 16.87 -6.25
N VAL A 43 -7.69 17.01 -6.48
CA VAL A 43 -7.02 18.31 -6.54
C VAL A 43 -7.56 19.16 -7.70
N ASP A 44 -7.69 18.58 -8.89
CA ASP A 44 -8.26 19.26 -10.04
C ASP A 44 -9.69 19.75 -9.77
N ASN A 45 -10.52 18.90 -9.16
CA ASN A 45 -11.87 19.29 -8.75
C ASN A 45 -11.87 20.42 -7.71
N LEU A 46 -10.94 20.41 -6.75
CA LEU A 46 -10.81 21.47 -5.76
C LEU A 46 -10.47 22.82 -6.39
N LEU A 47 -9.61 22.83 -7.40
CA LEU A 47 -9.22 24.05 -8.11
C LEU A 47 -10.36 24.66 -8.94
N MET A 48 -11.36 23.86 -9.31
CA MET A 48 -12.53 24.31 -10.08
C MET A 48 -13.72 24.77 -9.22
N LEU A 49 -13.68 24.57 -7.89
CA LEU A 49 -14.75 24.96 -6.98
C LEU A 49 -14.68 26.46 -6.64
N ASN A 50 -15.85 27.12 -6.60
CA ASN A 50 -15.97 28.50 -6.17
C ASN A 50 -15.99 28.61 -4.64
N ALA A 51 -15.57 29.76 -4.11
CA ALA A 51 -15.51 30.01 -2.67
C ALA A 51 -16.87 29.83 -1.93
N ASN A 52 -17.99 29.91 -2.64
CA ASN A 52 -19.33 29.75 -2.08
C ASN A 52 -19.75 28.29 -1.84
N GLU A 53 -18.92 27.30 -2.27
CA GLU A 53 -19.21 25.87 -2.15
C GLU A 53 -18.46 25.24 -0.95
N GLU A 54 -18.55 25.85 0.22
CA GLU A 54 -17.78 25.45 1.42
C GLU A 54 -17.97 23.97 1.81
N GLU A 55 -19.20 23.44 1.70
CA GLU A 55 -19.47 22.03 2.02
C GLU A 55 -18.74 21.07 1.06
N LEU A 56 -18.77 21.35 -0.25
CA LEU A 56 -18.05 20.56 -1.25
C LEU A 56 -16.53 20.64 -1.06
N ILE A 57 -16.00 21.81 -0.75
CA ILE A 57 -14.57 22.02 -0.46
C ILE A 57 -14.15 21.20 0.77
N SER A 58 -14.95 21.20 1.83
CA SER A 58 -14.66 20.43 3.05
C SER A 58 -14.63 18.92 2.78
N LEU A 59 -15.59 18.41 2.00
CA LEU A 59 -15.65 17.01 1.59
C LEU A 59 -14.44 16.61 0.74
N GLN A 60 -14.06 17.44 -0.23
CA GLN A 60 -12.89 17.14 -1.08
C GLN A 60 -11.59 17.12 -0.27
N LYS A 61 -11.42 18.04 0.69
CA LYS A 61 -10.28 18.03 1.62
C LYS A 61 -10.24 16.78 2.48
N GLN A 62 -11.40 16.33 2.97
CA GLN A 62 -11.49 15.08 3.74
C GLN A 62 -11.11 13.85 2.89
N ARG A 63 -11.59 13.77 1.65
CA ARG A 63 -11.22 12.71 0.70
C ARG A 63 -9.71 12.69 0.44
N LEU A 64 -9.11 13.87 0.21
CA LEU A 64 -7.67 14.00 -0.02
C LEU A 64 -6.87 13.51 1.19
N ARG A 65 -7.33 13.80 2.42
CA ARG A 65 -6.70 13.28 3.65
C ARG A 65 -6.77 11.75 3.72
N CYS A 66 -7.91 11.14 3.39
CA CYS A 66 -8.05 9.67 3.37
C CYS A 66 -7.06 9.04 2.38
N ILE A 67 -6.95 9.60 1.16
CA ILE A 67 -6.00 9.11 0.16
C ILE A 67 -4.55 9.28 0.63
N ALA A 68 -4.20 10.43 1.23
CA ALA A 68 -2.85 10.67 1.73
C ALA A 68 -2.45 9.68 2.84
N VAL A 69 -3.38 9.34 3.74
CA VAL A 69 -3.16 8.32 4.78
C VAL A 69 -2.98 6.95 4.15
N ALA A 70 -3.89 6.54 3.26
CA ALA A 70 -3.80 5.25 2.56
C ALA A 70 -2.49 5.12 1.77
N PHE A 71 -2.07 6.17 1.07
CA PHE A 71 -0.82 6.22 0.31
C PHE A 71 0.39 5.99 1.21
N ARG A 72 0.45 6.70 2.35
CA ARG A 72 1.54 6.55 3.33
C ARG A 72 1.60 5.13 3.88
N GLU A 73 0.47 4.54 4.24
CA GLU A 73 0.40 3.20 4.81
C GLU A 73 0.86 2.13 3.82
N VAL A 74 0.43 2.22 2.56
CA VAL A 74 0.89 1.30 1.51
C VAL A 74 2.38 1.44 1.24
N THR A 75 2.91 2.67 1.26
CA THR A 75 4.35 2.89 1.08
C THR A 75 5.15 2.26 2.21
N ILE A 76 4.71 2.40 3.47
CA ILE A 76 5.34 1.75 4.62
C ILE A 76 5.23 0.22 4.50
N ALA A 77 4.05 -0.30 4.14
CA ALA A 77 3.84 -1.73 3.93
C ALA A 77 4.78 -2.30 2.86
N ALA A 78 4.93 -1.63 1.72
CA ALA A 78 5.86 -2.02 0.66
C ALA A 78 7.32 -2.04 1.15
N THR A 79 7.71 -1.06 1.95
CA THR A 79 9.05 -1.02 2.56
C THR A 79 9.27 -2.18 3.52
N LEU A 80 8.27 -2.54 4.34
CA LEU A 80 8.34 -3.71 5.24
C LEU A 80 8.45 -5.02 4.45
N VAL A 81 7.71 -5.16 3.35
CA VAL A 81 7.82 -6.35 2.48
C VAL A 81 9.20 -6.44 1.83
N CYS A 82 9.81 -5.33 1.42
CA CYS A 82 11.21 -5.31 0.98
C CYS A 82 12.14 -5.79 2.11
N GLY A 83 11.90 -5.34 3.34
CA GLY A 83 12.62 -5.82 4.52
C GLY A 83 12.50 -7.32 4.74
N VAL A 84 11.32 -7.90 4.54
CA VAL A 84 11.10 -9.36 4.57
C VAL A 84 12.00 -10.06 3.57
N VAL A 85 12.04 -9.59 2.32
CA VAL A 85 12.89 -10.19 1.27
C VAL A 85 14.37 -10.13 1.67
N ILE A 86 14.83 -8.98 2.15
CA ILE A 86 16.22 -8.83 2.62
C ILE A 86 16.52 -9.82 3.75
N CYS A 87 15.64 -9.91 4.77
CA CYS A 87 15.81 -10.83 5.89
C CYS A 87 15.87 -12.30 5.46
N LEU A 88 15.07 -12.70 4.44
CA LEU A 88 15.12 -14.05 3.89
C LEU A 88 16.51 -14.39 3.33
N PHE A 89 17.10 -13.49 2.54
CA PHE A 89 18.44 -13.71 2.00
C PHE A 89 19.55 -13.66 3.07
N VAL A 90 19.43 -12.77 4.05
CA VAL A 90 20.38 -12.65 5.16
C VAL A 90 20.36 -13.91 6.05
N ASN A 91 19.15 -14.45 6.32
CA ASN A 91 18.97 -15.68 7.11
C ASN A 91 19.79 -16.85 6.55
N VAL A 92 19.77 -17.00 5.24
CA VAL A 92 20.52 -18.07 4.57
C VAL A 92 22.03 -17.84 4.64
N GLY A 93 22.48 -16.59 4.48
CA GLY A 93 23.90 -16.26 4.52
C GLY A 93 24.54 -16.40 5.92
N LEU A 94 23.80 -16.05 6.98
CA LEU A 94 24.31 -16.00 8.36
C LEU A 94 23.95 -17.24 9.20
N ARG A 95 23.13 -18.16 8.68
CA ARG A 95 22.60 -19.35 9.42
C ARG A 95 21.99 -18.96 10.79
N GLN A 96 21.39 -17.78 10.88
CA GLN A 96 20.69 -17.32 12.07
C GLN A 96 19.19 -17.54 11.89
N ASP A 97 18.50 -17.93 12.96
CA ASP A 97 17.06 -18.16 12.91
C ASP A 97 16.28 -16.82 13.04
N LEU A 98 16.08 -16.14 11.90
CA LEU A 98 15.35 -14.88 11.79
C LEU A 98 13.84 -15.08 11.51
N SER A 99 13.33 -16.30 11.60
CA SER A 99 11.95 -16.64 11.22
C SER A 99 10.90 -15.82 11.94
N LEU A 100 11.11 -15.54 13.23
CA LEU A 100 10.20 -14.72 14.02
C LEU A 100 10.17 -13.26 13.54
N ILE A 101 11.33 -12.69 13.21
CA ILE A 101 11.44 -11.30 12.69
C ILE A 101 10.74 -11.20 11.33
N VAL A 102 10.99 -12.15 10.43
CA VAL A 102 10.35 -12.21 9.11
C VAL A 102 8.83 -12.28 9.25
N SER A 103 8.34 -13.14 10.14
CA SER A 103 6.90 -13.30 10.39
C SER A 103 6.27 -12.00 10.93
N LEU A 104 6.90 -11.34 11.90
CA LEU A 104 6.41 -10.08 12.46
C LEU A 104 6.39 -8.96 11.42
N LEU A 105 7.43 -8.83 10.61
CA LEU A 105 7.50 -7.84 9.53
C LEU A 105 6.38 -8.08 8.51
N PHE A 106 6.15 -9.34 8.13
CA PHE A 106 5.12 -9.68 7.16
C PHE A 106 3.71 -9.41 7.70
N ILE A 107 3.41 -9.82 8.94
CA ILE A 107 2.12 -9.56 9.58
C ILE A 107 1.88 -8.06 9.70
N SER A 108 2.89 -7.27 10.11
CA SER A 108 2.79 -5.82 10.21
C SER A 108 2.51 -5.17 8.84
N ALA A 109 3.18 -5.62 7.80
CA ALA A 109 2.94 -5.15 6.44
C ALA A 109 1.50 -5.43 6.00
N MET A 110 1.00 -6.65 6.21
CA MET A 110 -0.36 -7.04 5.87
C MET A 110 -1.40 -6.25 6.64
N ALA A 111 -1.18 -5.99 7.93
CA ALA A 111 -2.08 -5.16 8.75
C ALA A 111 -2.18 -3.72 8.20
N LEU A 112 -1.06 -3.13 7.76
CA LEU A 112 -1.06 -1.81 7.13
C LEU A 112 -1.79 -1.80 5.79
N VAL A 113 -1.64 -2.84 4.97
CA VAL A 113 -2.39 -2.96 3.70
C VAL A 113 -3.89 -3.02 3.96
N VAL A 114 -4.33 -3.85 4.91
CA VAL A 114 -5.75 -3.95 5.27
C VAL A 114 -6.29 -2.61 5.77
N HIS A 115 -5.56 -1.91 6.64
CA HIS A 115 -5.97 -0.61 7.15
C HIS A 115 -6.05 0.44 6.02
N SER A 116 -5.10 0.44 5.09
CA SER A 116 -5.12 1.30 3.90
C SER A 116 -6.34 1.03 3.02
N LEU A 117 -6.72 -0.24 2.80
CA LEU A 117 -7.92 -0.59 2.04
C LEU A 117 -9.21 -0.12 2.71
N ILE A 118 -9.30 -0.21 4.04
CA ILE A 118 -10.43 0.32 4.81
C ILE A 118 -10.52 1.85 4.66
N THR A 119 -9.39 2.54 4.75
CA THR A 119 -9.31 4.00 4.57
C THR A 119 -9.70 4.41 3.15
N PHE A 120 -9.27 3.67 2.14
CA PHE A 120 -9.66 3.87 0.76
C PHE A 120 -11.17 3.60 0.53
N HIS A 121 -11.73 2.59 1.18
CA HIS A 121 -13.18 2.34 1.12
C HIS A 121 -13.99 3.52 1.69
N ARG A 122 -13.53 4.13 2.77
CA ARG A 122 -14.15 5.36 3.33
C ARG A 122 -14.09 6.52 2.34
N GLU A 123 -12.96 6.70 1.62
CA GLU A 123 -12.86 7.71 0.54
C GLU A 123 -13.93 7.49 -0.53
N LEU A 124 -14.15 6.23 -0.95
CA LEU A 124 -15.18 5.90 -1.93
C LEU A 124 -16.59 6.29 -1.47
N GLN A 125 -16.93 6.07 -0.20
CA GLN A 125 -18.22 6.50 0.36
C GLN A 125 -18.36 8.02 0.35
N LEU A 126 -17.31 8.77 0.69
CA LEU A 126 -17.29 10.22 0.60
C LEU A 126 -17.41 10.71 -0.85
N ALA A 127 -16.81 9.98 -1.82
CA ALA A 127 -16.92 10.28 -3.24
C ALA A 127 -18.38 10.22 -3.72
N ILE A 128 -19.10 9.16 -3.34
CA ILE A 128 -20.53 9.01 -3.67
C ILE A 128 -21.36 10.14 -3.07
N ARG A 129 -21.09 10.50 -1.81
CA ARG A 129 -21.78 11.61 -1.14
C ARG A 129 -21.56 12.94 -1.85
N SER A 130 -20.32 13.24 -2.24
CA SER A 130 -20.00 14.47 -2.98
C SER A 130 -20.65 14.53 -4.36
N GLY A 131 -20.79 13.38 -5.03
CA GLY A 131 -21.52 13.27 -6.31
C GLY A 131 -22.99 13.60 -6.17
N ARG A 132 -23.65 13.14 -5.12
CA ARG A 132 -25.08 13.43 -4.87
C ARG A 132 -25.32 14.92 -4.59
N LEU A 133 -24.41 15.62 -3.94
CA LEU A 133 -24.53 17.06 -3.69
C LEU A 133 -24.35 17.88 -4.97
N LYS A 134 -23.51 17.42 -5.88
CA LYS A 134 -23.24 18.11 -7.16
C LYS A 134 -24.35 17.91 -8.19
N PHE A 135 -25.08 16.79 -8.14
CA PHE A 135 -26.16 16.45 -9.07
C PHE A 135 -27.38 15.88 -8.32
N PRO A 136 -28.15 16.73 -7.60
CA PRO A 136 -29.37 16.30 -6.93
C PRO A 136 -30.41 15.91 -7.98
N GLY A 137 -30.59 14.62 -8.24
CA GLY A 137 -31.62 14.10 -9.15
C GLY A 137 -31.11 13.23 -10.32
N SER A 138 -29.83 12.87 -10.40
CA SER A 138 -29.26 12.08 -11.49
C SER A 138 -28.99 10.60 -11.15
N LEU A 139 -29.53 10.07 -10.02
CA LEU A 139 -29.46 8.65 -9.63
C LEU A 139 -30.83 8.14 -9.25
#